data_0dd68f2c6308a59e4d86652e2cb5c143
#
_entry.id   0dd68f2c6308a59e4d86652e2cb5c143
#
_cell.length_a   1.000
_cell.length_b   1.000
_cell.length_c   1.000
_cell.angle_alpha   90.00
_cell.angle_beta   90.00
_cell.angle_gamma   90.00
#
_symmetry.space_group_name_H-M   'P 1'
#
loop_
_entity.id
_entity.type
_entity.pdbx_description
1 polymer ?
#
loop_
_entity_poly.entity_id
_entity_poly.type
_entity_poly.pdbx_seq_one_letter_code
_entity_poly.pdbx_strand_id
1 'polypeptide(L)'
;MVKKKKILVVVDAPGPAEFIESVVPLLKEKAEVLLVTVNTSTNAPYNILRKFDPLRADREKDARQIYELFNPDILAIATSSLVLGPYVNNEFTRLAHEHGIKIICFQDFWANHRWPMNWQMMKYWDKVLTPDKLAEKFLLEDGYEKKIEVTGNPNFDRFVKLNKAKERRWLRKKFNLAENDFVILYVGRGTPQSWEYEEITFDFFAKTIRLAQEEIEDKNILVAVRPHPRDENPVRYGKFFKGLRLLDTGSFPSSDDLLPIFDLVAGMQSTNHIEACYLRIPAVCIVLPKAGRLVMEKISLADFPPNLIGASVGIYSHNEESEKETFKKIISDSKCRAEIQKAQKKYFPLPKTSAAKKVAEEILKG
;
A
#
# COMPACT_ATOMS: atom_id res chain seq x y z
N MET A 1 8.56 36.07 20.19
CA MET A 1 8.61 34.75 19.54
C MET A 1 7.24 34.48 18.93
N VAL A 2 7.16 34.12 17.65
CA VAL A 2 5.89 33.72 17.03
C VAL A 2 5.46 32.38 17.63
N LYS A 3 4.22 32.30 18.14
CA LYS A 3 3.67 31.07 18.71
C LYS A 3 3.63 30.01 17.61
N LYS A 4 4.27 28.85 17.84
CA LYS A 4 4.20 27.73 16.91
C LYS A 4 2.78 27.19 16.86
N LYS A 5 2.30 26.84 15.66
CA LYS A 5 1.03 26.10 15.51
C LYS A 5 1.11 24.75 16.19
N LYS A 6 0.02 24.32 16.80
CA LYS A 6 -0.14 23.00 17.40
C LYS A 6 -0.86 22.04 16.44
N ILE A 7 -0.20 21.00 16.02
CA ILE A 7 -0.73 20.03 15.06
C ILE A 7 -0.91 18.68 15.75
N LEU A 8 -2.15 18.22 15.80
CA LEU A 8 -2.49 16.88 16.25
C LEU A 8 -2.53 15.94 15.05
N VAL A 9 -1.68 14.93 15.05
CA VAL A 9 -1.63 13.92 13.99
C VAL A 9 -2.17 12.60 14.51
N VAL A 10 -3.18 12.03 13.85
CA VAL A 10 -3.87 10.80 14.30
C VAL A 10 -3.81 9.74 13.22
N VAL A 11 -3.37 8.53 13.59
CA VAL A 11 -3.29 7.36 12.69
C VAL A 11 -3.71 6.08 13.42
N ASP A 12 -4.35 5.15 12.70
CA ASP A 12 -4.90 3.91 13.25
C ASP A 12 -4.51 2.63 12.47
N ALA A 13 -3.83 2.78 11.34
CA ALA A 13 -3.45 1.65 10.49
C ALA A 13 -1.98 1.74 10.05
N PRO A 14 -1.36 0.61 9.67
CA PRO A 14 0.05 0.59 9.24
C PRO A 14 0.34 1.48 8.03
N GLY A 15 -0.49 1.42 6.97
CA GLY A 15 -0.29 2.23 5.77
C GLY A 15 -0.25 3.73 6.05
N PRO A 16 -1.24 4.31 6.75
CA PRO A 16 -1.17 5.69 7.22
C PRO A 16 0.02 6.00 8.13
N ALA A 17 0.44 5.06 8.99
CA ALA A 17 1.61 5.26 9.84
C ALA A 17 2.90 5.37 9.02
N GLU A 18 3.07 4.50 8.03
CA GLU A 18 4.17 4.58 7.07
C GLU A 18 4.12 5.87 6.26
N PHE A 19 2.90 6.28 5.81
CA PHE A 19 2.69 7.53 5.07
C PHE A 19 3.21 8.74 5.85
N ILE A 20 2.87 8.83 7.14
CA ILE A 20 3.20 10.01 7.96
C ILE A 20 4.61 9.96 8.53
N GLU A 21 5.27 8.81 8.58
CA GLU A 21 6.56 8.60 9.22
C GLU A 21 7.63 9.58 8.75
N SER A 22 7.74 9.80 7.45
CA SER A 22 8.71 10.75 6.87
C SER A 22 8.25 12.21 6.91
N VAL A 23 6.98 12.45 7.22
CA VAL A 23 6.38 13.80 7.30
C VAL A 23 6.56 14.40 8.70
N VAL A 24 6.44 13.58 9.75
CA VAL A 24 6.52 14.02 11.16
C VAL A 24 7.76 14.86 11.45
N PRO A 25 8.99 14.50 11.04
CA PRO A 25 10.17 15.33 11.27
C PRO A 25 10.03 16.73 10.66
N LEU A 26 9.49 16.82 9.44
CA LEU A 26 9.32 18.10 8.73
C LEU A 26 8.28 19.00 9.40
N LEU A 27 7.25 18.41 10.00
CA LEU A 27 6.28 19.15 10.80
C LEU A 27 6.91 19.68 12.11
N LYS A 28 7.65 18.80 12.82
CA LYS A 28 8.30 19.16 14.10
C LYS A 28 9.32 20.30 13.99
N GLU A 29 9.92 20.51 12.81
CA GLU A 29 10.79 21.65 12.57
C GLU A 29 10.05 22.99 12.69
N LYS A 30 8.77 23.05 12.29
CA LYS A 30 7.99 24.28 12.11
C LYS A 30 6.81 24.43 13.07
N ALA A 31 6.38 23.36 13.72
CA ALA A 31 5.20 23.31 14.57
C ALA A 31 5.45 22.50 15.85
N GLU A 32 4.57 22.65 16.83
CA GLU A 32 4.44 21.72 17.95
C GLU A 32 3.54 20.56 17.49
N VAL A 33 4.07 19.34 17.47
CA VAL A 33 3.39 18.18 16.91
C VAL A 33 3.16 17.14 17.99
N LEU A 34 1.89 16.80 18.22
CA LEU A 34 1.49 15.64 18.99
C LEU A 34 1.05 14.53 18.04
N LEU A 35 1.70 13.38 18.14
CA LEU A 35 1.39 12.21 17.35
C LEU A 35 0.60 11.21 18.21
N VAL A 36 -0.53 10.75 17.69
CA VAL A 36 -1.40 9.78 18.35
C VAL A 36 -1.60 8.56 17.46
N THR A 37 -1.39 7.39 18.03
CA THR A 37 -1.77 6.12 17.42
C THR A 37 -3.01 5.56 18.11
N VAL A 38 -3.99 5.19 17.32
CA VAL A 38 -5.17 4.51 17.84
C VAL A 38 -4.85 3.02 17.92
N ASN A 39 -5.13 2.41 19.07
CA ASN A 39 -4.90 1.00 19.28
C ASN A 39 -5.88 0.18 18.44
N THR A 40 -5.32 -0.71 17.66
CA THR A 40 -6.04 -1.66 16.83
C THR A 40 -5.65 -3.07 17.24
N SER A 41 -6.23 -4.08 16.64
CA SER A 41 -5.84 -5.49 16.87
C SER A 41 -4.34 -5.76 16.70
N THR A 42 -3.61 -4.82 16.11
CA THR A 42 -2.15 -4.88 15.98
C THR A 42 -1.52 -3.58 16.49
N ASN A 43 -0.40 -3.69 17.21
CA ASN A 43 0.39 -2.52 17.59
C ASN A 43 1.24 -1.95 16.43
N ALA A 44 0.94 -2.32 15.19
CA ALA A 44 1.78 -1.96 14.06
C ALA A 44 1.94 -0.44 13.85
N PRO A 45 0.88 0.39 13.92
CA PRO A 45 1.05 1.85 13.80
C PRO A 45 1.98 2.43 14.86
N TYR A 46 1.83 1.98 16.11
CA TYR A 46 2.71 2.39 17.19
C TYR A 46 4.16 1.96 16.94
N ASN A 47 4.39 0.72 16.52
CA ASN A 47 5.74 0.21 16.29
C ASN A 47 6.46 0.96 15.16
N ILE A 48 5.76 1.31 14.06
CA ILE A 48 6.29 2.11 12.96
C ILE A 48 6.71 3.49 13.46
N LEU A 49 5.89 4.13 14.29
CA LEU A 49 6.07 5.51 14.73
C LEU A 49 6.79 5.65 16.08
N ARG A 50 7.18 4.52 16.70
CA ARG A 50 7.76 4.45 18.06
C ARG A 50 8.91 5.43 18.29
N LYS A 51 9.74 5.67 17.28
CA LYS A 51 10.86 6.62 17.36
C LYS A 51 10.44 8.07 17.60
N PHE A 52 9.16 8.40 17.42
CA PHE A 52 8.61 9.73 17.64
C PHE A 52 7.83 9.86 18.95
N ASP A 53 7.79 8.78 19.77
CA ASP A 53 7.09 8.70 21.03
C ASP A 53 5.59 9.06 20.92
N PRO A 54 4.80 8.33 20.13
CA PRO A 54 3.39 8.64 19.95
C PRO A 54 2.58 8.29 21.20
N LEU A 55 1.59 9.13 21.51
CA LEU A 55 0.57 8.76 22.48
C LEU A 55 -0.34 7.66 21.94
N ARG A 56 -0.96 6.91 22.84
CA ARG A 56 -1.97 5.92 22.47
C ARG A 56 -3.37 6.38 22.91
N ALA A 57 -4.32 6.20 22.04
CA ALA A 57 -5.73 6.40 22.32
C ALA A 57 -6.50 5.09 22.03
N ASP A 58 -7.04 4.48 23.05
CA ASP A 58 -7.73 3.18 22.96
C ASP A 58 -9.26 3.37 22.92
N ARG A 59 -9.74 4.49 23.46
CA ARG A 59 -11.17 4.79 23.64
C ARG A 59 -11.45 6.25 23.32
N GLU A 60 -12.71 6.57 23.04
CA GLU A 60 -13.19 7.95 22.80
C GLU A 60 -12.83 8.90 23.96
N LYS A 61 -12.90 8.44 25.22
CA LYS A 61 -12.51 9.26 26.38
C LYS A 61 -11.04 9.65 26.36
N ASP A 62 -10.18 8.76 25.86
CA ASP A 62 -8.75 9.06 25.73
C ASP A 62 -8.55 10.12 24.65
N ALA A 63 -9.30 10.04 23.55
CA ALA A 63 -9.28 11.06 22.49
C ALA A 63 -9.70 12.45 23.03
N ARG A 64 -10.77 12.54 23.82
CA ARG A 64 -11.20 13.79 24.45
C ARG A 64 -10.12 14.37 25.34
N GLN A 65 -9.58 13.56 26.24
CA GLN A 65 -8.55 14.01 27.18
C GLN A 65 -7.31 14.52 26.43
N ILE A 66 -6.84 13.78 25.44
CA ILE A 66 -5.68 14.18 24.60
C ILE A 66 -5.97 15.48 23.88
N TYR A 67 -7.16 15.59 23.25
CA TYR A 67 -7.56 16.77 22.50
C TYR A 67 -7.61 18.02 23.38
N GLU A 68 -8.27 17.93 24.55
CA GLU A 68 -8.41 19.05 25.50
C GLU A 68 -7.06 19.50 26.07
N LEU A 69 -6.21 18.55 26.46
CA LEU A 69 -4.87 18.87 27.00
C LEU A 69 -3.95 19.50 25.97
N PHE A 70 -3.98 19.01 24.74
CA PHE A 70 -3.13 19.51 23.67
C PHE A 70 -3.68 20.81 23.07
N ASN A 71 -4.98 20.94 22.94
CA ASN A 71 -5.65 22.09 22.33
C ASN A 71 -5.07 22.47 20.96
N PRO A 72 -5.28 21.62 19.91
CA PRO A 72 -4.65 21.79 18.61
C PRO A 72 -5.19 22.98 17.81
N ASP A 73 -4.36 23.55 16.93
CA ASP A 73 -4.78 24.51 15.91
C ASP A 73 -5.17 23.80 14.60
N ILE A 74 -4.66 22.57 14.37
CA ILE A 74 -4.90 21.76 13.17
C ILE A 74 -4.99 20.29 13.59
N LEU A 75 -5.97 19.56 13.03
CA LEU A 75 -6.06 18.11 13.06
C LEU A 75 -5.60 17.56 11.71
N ALA A 76 -4.54 16.75 11.68
CA ALA A 76 -4.15 15.92 10.54
C ALA A 76 -4.54 14.47 10.83
N ILE A 77 -5.47 13.92 10.06
CA ILE A 77 -6.05 12.60 10.34
C ILE A 77 -5.98 11.70 9.11
N ALA A 78 -5.67 10.43 9.35
CA ALA A 78 -5.66 9.43 8.29
C ALA A 78 -7.06 8.91 7.98
N THR A 79 -7.28 8.48 6.73
CA THR A 79 -8.38 7.57 6.43
C THR A 79 -8.13 6.22 7.10
N SER A 80 -9.13 5.71 7.81
CA SER A 80 -9.07 4.40 8.45
C SER A 80 -9.43 3.28 7.47
N SER A 81 -8.72 2.17 7.53
CA SER A 81 -9.08 0.93 6.82
C SER A 81 -9.65 -0.15 7.74
N LEU A 82 -9.93 0.19 8.99
CA LEU A 82 -10.45 -0.74 9.99
C LEU A 82 -11.96 -0.93 9.82
N VAL A 83 -12.38 -2.19 9.73
CA VAL A 83 -13.80 -2.55 9.59
C VAL A 83 -14.50 -2.63 10.94
N LEU A 84 -13.76 -2.89 12.00
CA LEU A 84 -14.24 -3.11 13.37
C LEU A 84 -13.21 -2.54 14.35
N GLY A 85 -13.33 -1.30 14.72
CA GLY A 85 -12.49 -0.69 15.74
C GLY A 85 -13.23 0.37 16.54
N PRO A 86 -12.71 0.75 17.70
CA PRO A 86 -13.25 1.92 18.38
C PRO A 86 -13.15 3.10 17.42
N TYR A 87 -14.25 3.81 17.22
CA TYR A 87 -14.34 4.99 16.35
C TYR A 87 -13.57 6.19 16.92
N VAL A 88 -12.38 5.93 17.48
CA VAL A 88 -11.55 6.93 18.15
C VAL A 88 -11.13 8.03 17.17
N ASN A 89 -10.83 7.66 15.90
CA ASN A 89 -10.56 8.64 14.85
C ASN A 89 -11.77 9.57 14.60
N ASN A 90 -12.97 9.01 14.64
CA ASN A 90 -14.19 9.79 14.46
C ASN A 90 -14.40 10.78 15.61
N GLU A 91 -14.01 10.40 16.83
CA GLU A 91 -14.09 11.30 17.98
C GLU A 91 -13.14 12.49 17.83
N PHE A 92 -11.88 12.29 17.41
CA PHE A 92 -10.97 13.39 17.11
C PHE A 92 -11.53 14.32 16.03
N THR A 93 -12.11 13.74 14.96
CA THR A 93 -12.72 14.52 13.87
C THR A 93 -13.90 15.35 14.36
N ARG A 94 -14.77 14.76 15.20
CA ARG A 94 -15.94 15.43 15.76
C ARG A 94 -15.53 16.58 16.70
N LEU A 95 -14.59 16.34 17.61
CA LEU A 95 -14.06 17.36 18.51
C LEU A 95 -13.45 18.54 17.74
N ALA A 96 -12.63 18.26 16.72
CA ALA A 96 -12.04 19.30 15.90
C ALA A 96 -13.11 20.14 15.18
N HIS A 97 -14.14 19.49 14.63
CA HIS A 97 -15.26 20.19 14.00
C HIS A 97 -16.03 21.06 14.98
N GLU A 98 -16.39 20.53 16.16
CA GLU A 98 -17.12 21.25 17.22
C GLU A 98 -16.36 22.50 17.70
N HIS A 99 -15.04 22.47 17.69
CA HIS A 99 -14.19 23.59 18.08
C HIS A 99 -13.72 24.48 16.90
N GLY A 100 -14.21 24.23 15.69
CA GLY A 100 -13.86 25.02 14.50
C GLY A 100 -12.42 24.87 14.04
N ILE A 101 -11.76 23.77 14.42
CA ILE A 101 -10.37 23.47 14.07
C ILE A 101 -10.29 22.91 12.65
N LYS A 102 -9.28 23.33 11.88
CA LYS A 102 -9.03 22.82 10.53
C LYS A 102 -8.71 21.34 10.54
N ILE A 103 -9.44 20.58 9.72
CA ILE A 103 -9.30 19.12 9.59
C ILE A 103 -8.72 18.80 8.22
N ILE A 104 -7.51 18.24 8.21
CA ILE A 104 -6.82 17.80 7.01
C ILE A 104 -6.76 16.27 7.04
N CYS A 105 -7.49 15.62 6.12
CA CYS A 105 -7.43 14.18 5.96
C CYS A 105 -6.34 13.81 4.97
N PHE A 106 -5.59 12.73 5.22
CA PHE A 106 -4.66 12.17 4.26
C PHE A 106 -4.99 10.71 3.95
N GLN A 107 -4.94 10.39 2.66
CA GLN A 107 -5.19 9.05 2.14
C GLN A 107 -3.89 8.40 1.72
N ASP A 108 -3.63 7.19 2.20
CA ASP A 108 -2.53 6.34 1.77
C ASP A 108 -2.89 5.45 0.58
N PHE A 109 -4.21 5.22 0.36
CA PHE A 109 -4.73 4.32 -0.66
C PHE A 109 -6.00 4.88 -1.33
N TRP A 110 -6.30 4.43 -2.56
CA TRP A 110 -7.47 4.85 -3.34
C TRP A 110 -8.80 4.47 -2.65
N ALA A 111 -9.77 5.33 -2.76
CA ALA A 111 -11.13 5.12 -2.28
C ALA A 111 -11.25 4.74 -0.79
N ASN A 112 -10.22 4.94 0.04
CA ASN A 112 -10.31 4.69 1.48
C ASN A 112 -11.41 5.52 2.16
N HIS A 113 -11.80 6.67 1.60
CA HIS A 113 -12.94 7.47 2.08
C HIS A 113 -14.28 6.73 2.00
N ARG A 114 -14.40 5.68 1.15
CA ARG A 114 -15.61 4.87 1.00
C ARG A 114 -15.85 3.87 2.14
N TRP A 115 -14.84 3.61 2.99
CA TRP A 115 -15.11 2.85 4.20
C TRP A 115 -16.17 3.53 5.04
N PRO A 116 -17.16 2.80 5.63
CA PRO A 116 -18.31 3.40 6.30
C PRO A 116 -17.95 4.47 7.34
N MET A 117 -16.89 4.26 8.10
CA MET A 117 -16.41 5.20 9.11
C MET A 117 -15.87 6.50 8.49
N ASN A 118 -15.10 6.40 7.41
CA ASN A 118 -14.54 7.56 6.73
C ASN A 118 -15.65 8.33 5.99
N TRP A 119 -16.55 7.60 5.35
CA TRP A 119 -17.69 8.18 4.63
C TRP A 119 -18.53 9.12 5.51
N GLN A 120 -18.81 8.69 6.74
CA GLN A 120 -19.55 9.52 7.69
C GLN A 120 -18.78 10.79 8.11
N MET A 121 -17.43 10.72 8.13
CA MET A 121 -16.57 11.82 8.56
C MET A 121 -16.14 12.75 7.42
N MET A 122 -16.25 12.32 6.17
CA MET A 122 -15.81 13.05 4.99
C MET A 122 -16.37 14.48 4.90
N LYS A 123 -17.62 14.68 5.32
CA LYS A 123 -18.28 15.99 5.37
C LYS A 123 -17.60 17.01 6.29
N TYR A 124 -16.85 16.54 7.29
CA TYR A 124 -16.15 17.41 8.25
C TYR A 124 -14.73 17.79 7.80
N TRP A 125 -14.11 17.03 6.88
CA TRP A 125 -12.78 17.35 6.41
C TRP A 125 -12.79 18.64 5.60
N ASP A 126 -11.83 19.53 5.87
CA ASP A 126 -11.67 20.80 5.14
C ASP A 126 -10.78 20.63 3.91
N LYS A 127 -9.84 19.66 3.97
CA LYS A 127 -8.90 19.34 2.91
C LYS A 127 -8.61 17.85 2.92
N VAL A 128 -8.45 17.26 1.74
CA VAL A 128 -7.96 15.88 1.58
C VAL A 128 -6.67 15.88 0.78
N LEU A 129 -5.65 15.21 1.31
CA LEU A 129 -4.37 14.96 0.65
C LEU A 129 -4.42 13.57 0.03
N THR A 130 -4.20 13.47 -1.28
CA THR A 130 -4.33 12.21 -2.05
C THR A 130 -3.01 11.77 -2.65
N PRO A 131 -2.81 10.44 -2.81
CA PRO A 131 -1.59 9.91 -3.41
C PRO A 131 -1.44 10.22 -4.90
N ASP A 132 -2.56 10.36 -5.63
CA ASP A 132 -2.53 10.57 -7.08
C ASP A 132 -3.88 11.12 -7.61
N LYS A 133 -3.90 11.36 -8.92
CA LYS A 133 -5.08 11.86 -9.64
C LYS A 133 -6.24 10.86 -9.69
N LEU A 134 -6.00 9.57 -9.53
CA LEU A 134 -7.06 8.57 -9.50
C LEU A 134 -7.81 8.62 -8.15
N ALA A 135 -7.09 8.79 -7.05
CA ALA A 135 -7.70 8.99 -5.73
C ALA A 135 -8.50 10.31 -5.66
N GLU A 136 -7.97 11.40 -6.26
CA GLU A 136 -8.71 12.66 -6.42
C GLU A 136 -10.01 12.44 -7.20
N LYS A 137 -9.95 11.73 -8.33
CA LYS A 137 -11.11 11.41 -9.17
C LYS A 137 -12.20 10.69 -8.37
N PHE A 138 -11.86 9.67 -7.60
CA PHE A 138 -12.83 8.96 -6.77
C PHE A 138 -13.50 9.85 -5.72
N LEU A 139 -12.76 10.78 -5.09
CA LEU A 139 -13.35 11.75 -4.16
C LEU A 139 -14.36 12.67 -4.85
N LEU A 140 -14.02 13.17 -6.04
CA LEU A 140 -14.91 14.05 -6.82
C LEU A 140 -16.16 13.29 -7.29
N GLU A 141 -16.03 12.06 -7.75
CA GLU A 141 -17.15 11.19 -8.15
C GLU A 141 -18.11 10.91 -6.97
N ASP A 142 -17.56 10.86 -5.75
CA ASP A 142 -18.31 10.64 -4.52
C ASP A 142 -18.82 11.94 -3.87
N GLY A 143 -18.73 13.06 -4.58
CA GLY A 143 -19.32 14.34 -4.18
C GLY A 143 -18.54 15.12 -3.13
N TYR A 144 -17.23 14.88 -2.98
CA TYR A 144 -16.41 15.73 -2.12
C TYR A 144 -16.13 17.07 -2.82
N GLU A 145 -16.65 18.15 -2.27
CA GLU A 145 -16.65 19.49 -2.87
C GLU A 145 -15.58 20.43 -2.30
N LYS A 146 -14.94 20.03 -1.20
CA LYS A 146 -13.90 20.86 -0.57
C LYS A 146 -12.53 20.63 -1.22
N LYS A 147 -11.49 21.20 -0.63
CA LYS A 147 -10.16 21.21 -1.21
C LYS A 147 -9.52 19.81 -1.27
N ILE A 148 -9.07 19.39 -2.45
CA ILE A 148 -8.26 18.19 -2.67
C ILE A 148 -6.87 18.63 -3.15
N GLU A 149 -5.82 18.04 -2.58
CA GLU A 149 -4.44 18.24 -3.03
C GLU A 149 -3.80 16.90 -3.36
N VAL A 150 -3.33 16.76 -4.58
CA VAL A 150 -2.54 15.60 -4.99
C VAL A 150 -1.11 15.81 -4.54
N THR A 151 -0.75 15.20 -3.42
CA THR A 151 0.57 15.36 -2.79
C THR A 151 1.56 14.28 -3.20
N GLY A 152 1.09 13.13 -3.65
CA GLY A 152 1.86 11.91 -3.70
C GLY A 152 1.77 11.11 -2.38
N ASN A 153 2.32 9.90 -2.38
CA ASN A 153 2.46 9.12 -1.17
C ASN A 153 3.93 9.13 -0.72
N PRO A 154 4.24 9.66 0.49
CA PRO A 154 5.59 9.75 1.03
C PRO A 154 6.37 8.43 1.07
N ASN A 155 5.69 7.29 1.19
CA ASN A 155 6.33 5.97 1.19
C ASN A 155 7.11 5.68 -0.09
N PHE A 156 6.71 6.30 -1.21
CA PHE A 156 7.33 6.08 -2.51
C PHE A 156 8.45 7.08 -2.83
N ASP A 157 8.71 8.06 -1.95
CA ASP A 157 9.84 8.98 -2.10
C ASP A 157 11.20 8.25 -2.11
N ARG A 158 11.30 7.09 -1.47
CA ARG A 158 12.49 6.22 -1.47
C ARG A 158 12.91 5.78 -2.89
N PHE A 159 11.95 5.60 -3.79
CA PHE A 159 12.22 5.16 -5.16
C PHE A 159 12.85 6.24 -6.04
N VAL A 160 12.71 7.51 -5.67
CA VAL A 160 13.34 8.63 -6.41
C VAL A 160 14.86 8.54 -6.39
N LYS A 161 15.42 8.10 -5.25
CA LYS A 161 16.87 7.97 -5.04
C LYS A 161 17.41 6.59 -5.42
N LEU A 162 16.54 5.64 -5.69
CA LEU A 162 16.93 4.26 -5.98
C LEU A 162 17.50 4.13 -7.38
N ASN A 163 18.76 3.73 -7.49
CA ASN A 163 19.33 3.29 -8.76
C ASN A 163 18.96 1.81 -9.01
N LYS A 164 17.75 1.61 -9.55
CA LYS A 164 17.21 0.26 -9.82
C LYS A 164 18.19 -0.64 -10.56
N ALA A 165 18.89 -0.14 -11.58
CA ALA A 165 19.81 -0.96 -12.39
C ALA A 165 21.03 -1.41 -11.57
N LYS A 166 21.57 -0.54 -10.71
CA LYS A 166 22.68 -0.88 -9.80
C LYS A 166 22.24 -1.91 -8.77
N GLU A 167 21.10 -1.66 -8.11
CA GLU A 167 20.56 -2.58 -7.10
C GLU A 167 20.22 -3.95 -7.70
N ARG A 168 19.58 -3.97 -8.88
CA ARG A 168 19.30 -5.22 -9.58
C ARG A 168 20.56 -6.03 -9.86
N ARG A 169 21.63 -5.40 -10.39
CA ARG A 169 22.91 -6.10 -10.66
C ARG A 169 23.51 -6.68 -9.39
N TRP A 170 23.51 -5.89 -8.31
CA TRP A 170 24.04 -6.33 -7.03
C TRP A 170 23.25 -7.52 -6.46
N LEU A 171 21.90 -7.42 -6.44
CA LEU A 171 21.02 -8.49 -5.95
C LEU A 171 21.15 -9.76 -6.80
N ARG A 172 21.16 -9.66 -8.13
CA ARG A 172 21.33 -10.84 -9.00
C ARG A 172 22.66 -11.56 -8.74
N LYS A 173 23.74 -10.80 -8.55
CA LYS A 173 25.04 -11.38 -8.15
C LYS A 173 24.98 -12.04 -6.78
N LYS A 174 24.35 -11.39 -5.79
CA LYS A 174 24.21 -11.90 -4.43
C LYS A 174 23.45 -13.21 -4.37
N PHE A 175 22.39 -13.35 -5.17
CA PHE A 175 21.58 -14.57 -5.26
C PHE A 175 22.07 -15.57 -6.33
N ASN A 176 23.24 -15.33 -6.93
CA ASN A 176 23.82 -16.19 -7.97
C ASN A 176 22.86 -16.51 -9.12
N LEU A 177 22.13 -15.47 -9.59
CA LEU A 177 21.16 -15.60 -10.67
C LEU A 177 21.82 -15.49 -12.03
N ALA A 178 21.47 -16.41 -12.93
CA ALA A 178 21.90 -16.42 -14.33
C ALA A 178 21.15 -15.36 -15.15
N GLU A 179 21.66 -15.01 -16.33
CA GLU A 179 21.07 -13.98 -17.18
C GLU A 179 19.67 -14.37 -17.68
N ASN A 180 19.45 -15.65 -17.96
CA ASN A 180 18.16 -16.20 -18.40
C ASN A 180 17.20 -16.55 -17.26
N ASP A 181 17.56 -16.31 -15.99
CA ASP A 181 16.62 -16.49 -14.88
C ASP A 181 15.55 -15.40 -14.90
N PHE A 182 14.31 -15.82 -14.90
CA PHE A 182 13.14 -14.99 -14.76
C PHE A 182 12.57 -15.15 -13.35
N VAL A 183 12.66 -14.11 -12.54
CA VAL A 183 12.34 -14.17 -11.11
C VAL A 183 10.99 -13.55 -10.82
N ILE A 184 10.08 -14.35 -10.26
CA ILE A 184 8.73 -13.93 -9.87
C ILE A 184 8.67 -13.80 -8.36
N LEU A 185 8.16 -12.67 -7.87
CA LEU A 185 7.77 -12.51 -6.47
C LEU A 185 6.29 -12.84 -6.33
N TYR A 186 5.95 -13.85 -5.55
CA TYR A 186 4.58 -14.01 -5.04
C TYR A 186 4.44 -13.32 -3.69
N VAL A 187 3.45 -12.44 -3.56
CA VAL A 187 3.15 -11.70 -2.33
C VAL A 187 1.84 -12.19 -1.71
N GLY A 188 1.92 -12.57 -0.43
CA GLY A 188 0.77 -12.95 0.37
C GLY A 188 0.06 -11.72 0.94
N ARG A 189 -1.19 -11.91 1.38
CA ARG A 189 -2.02 -10.85 1.98
C ARG A 189 -2.12 -10.92 3.51
N GLY A 190 -2.06 -12.12 4.09
CA GLY A 190 -1.85 -12.36 5.52
C GLY A 190 -2.91 -11.80 6.48
N THR A 191 -4.20 -11.81 6.12
CA THR A 191 -5.26 -11.54 7.09
C THR A 191 -5.99 -12.83 7.43
N PRO A 192 -6.33 -13.10 8.71
CA PRO A 192 -7.03 -14.33 9.10
C PRO A 192 -8.33 -14.58 8.30
N GLN A 193 -9.06 -13.51 7.97
CA GLN A 193 -10.29 -13.59 7.19
C GLN A 193 -10.05 -13.92 5.70
N SER A 194 -8.81 -13.85 5.22
CA SER A 194 -8.44 -14.13 3.83
C SER A 194 -7.59 -15.38 3.66
N TRP A 195 -7.25 -16.11 4.72
CA TRP A 195 -6.32 -17.24 4.64
C TRP A 195 -6.79 -18.35 3.70
N GLU A 196 -8.06 -18.73 3.75
CA GLU A 196 -8.61 -19.72 2.81
C GLU A 196 -8.45 -19.24 1.36
N TYR A 197 -8.80 -18.01 1.11
CA TYR A 197 -8.69 -17.42 -0.22
C TYR A 197 -7.23 -17.26 -0.68
N GLU A 198 -6.34 -16.99 0.25
CA GLU A 198 -4.91 -16.87 -0.04
C GLU A 198 -4.32 -18.23 -0.43
N GLU A 199 -4.71 -19.33 0.25
CA GLU A 199 -4.31 -20.69 -0.13
C GLU A 199 -4.83 -21.04 -1.51
N ILE A 200 -6.09 -20.76 -1.81
CA ILE A 200 -6.70 -21.00 -3.13
C ILE A 200 -5.96 -20.21 -4.20
N THR A 201 -5.66 -18.95 -3.95
CA THR A 201 -4.95 -18.09 -4.90
C THR A 201 -3.52 -18.55 -5.12
N PHE A 202 -2.85 -19.01 -4.07
CA PHE A 202 -1.50 -19.51 -4.18
C PHE A 202 -1.43 -20.85 -4.91
N ASP A 203 -2.36 -21.77 -4.63
CA ASP A 203 -2.47 -23.07 -5.34
C ASP A 203 -2.71 -22.84 -6.83
N PHE A 204 -3.65 -21.97 -7.16
CA PHE A 204 -3.91 -21.56 -8.54
C PHE A 204 -2.67 -20.97 -9.21
N PHE A 205 -2.00 -20.00 -8.58
CA PHE A 205 -0.75 -19.43 -9.08
C PHE A 205 0.31 -20.50 -9.33
N ALA A 206 0.54 -21.35 -8.34
CA ALA A 206 1.57 -22.40 -8.42
C ALA A 206 1.30 -23.40 -9.55
N LYS A 207 0.03 -23.82 -9.77
CA LYS A 207 -0.38 -24.67 -10.88
C LYS A 207 -0.16 -23.97 -12.22
N THR A 208 -0.61 -22.73 -12.33
CA THR A 208 -0.48 -21.94 -13.57
C THR A 208 0.99 -21.72 -13.96
N ILE A 209 1.86 -21.43 -12.97
CA ILE A 209 3.31 -21.29 -13.25
C ILE A 209 3.94 -22.60 -13.66
N ARG A 210 3.57 -23.75 -13.06
CA ARG A 210 4.08 -25.06 -13.51
C ARG A 210 3.72 -25.35 -14.97
N LEU A 211 2.47 -25.12 -15.36
CA LEU A 211 2.03 -25.26 -16.75
C LEU A 211 2.81 -24.34 -17.70
N ALA A 212 3.06 -23.09 -17.26
CA ALA A 212 3.87 -22.16 -18.06
C ALA A 212 5.34 -22.59 -18.19
N GLN A 213 5.92 -23.18 -17.14
CA GLN A 213 7.30 -23.69 -17.15
C GLN A 213 7.52 -24.82 -18.16
N GLU A 214 6.50 -25.68 -18.35
CA GLU A 214 6.57 -26.81 -19.29
C GLU A 214 6.68 -26.35 -20.75
N GLU A 215 6.24 -25.13 -21.06
CA GLU A 215 6.19 -24.60 -22.43
C GLU A 215 7.23 -23.48 -22.70
N ILE A 216 7.93 -23.01 -21.67
CA ILE A 216 8.96 -21.95 -21.80
C ILE A 216 10.34 -22.55 -21.69
N GLU A 217 11.02 -22.70 -22.83
CA GLU A 217 12.35 -23.34 -22.90
C GLU A 217 13.51 -22.38 -22.66
N ASP A 218 13.36 -21.10 -23.00
CA ASP A 218 14.42 -20.09 -23.00
C ASP A 218 14.63 -19.39 -21.66
N LYS A 219 13.77 -19.66 -20.65
CA LYS A 219 13.86 -19.04 -19.33
C LYS A 219 13.87 -20.08 -18.20
N ASN A 220 14.70 -19.82 -17.21
CA ASN A 220 14.59 -20.48 -15.91
C ASN A 220 13.66 -19.68 -15.02
N ILE A 221 12.46 -20.18 -14.74
CA ILE A 221 11.51 -19.49 -13.88
C ILE A 221 11.81 -19.83 -12.42
N LEU A 222 12.06 -18.81 -11.62
CA LEU A 222 12.30 -18.90 -10.18
C LEU A 222 11.19 -18.15 -9.46
N VAL A 223 10.68 -18.70 -8.38
CA VAL A 223 9.63 -18.09 -7.57
C VAL A 223 10.16 -17.80 -6.17
N ALA A 224 10.12 -16.53 -5.77
CA ALA A 224 10.28 -16.14 -4.38
C ALA A 224 8.90 -15.94 -3.76
N VAL A 225 8.66 -16.53 -2.61
CA VAL A 225 7.40 -16.38 -1.86
C VAL A 225 7.66 -15.55 -0.62
N ARG A 226 6.93 -14.46 -0.49
CA ARG A 226 7.00 -13.59 0.69
C ARG A 226 5.63 -13.59 1.37
N PRO A 227 5.45 -14.42 2.40
CA PRO A 227 4.27 -14.37 3.25
C PRO A 227 4.11 -12.97 3.83
N HIS A 228 2.87 -12.56 4.04
CA HIS A 228 2.63 -11.27 4.67
C HIS A 228 3.22 -11.25 6.09
N PRO A 229 3.79 -10.13 6.59
CA PRO A 229 4.36 -10.05 7.95
C PRO A 229 3.41 -10.41 9.09
N ARG A 230 2.10 -10.37 8.84
CA ARG A 230 1.06 -10.81 9.80
C ARG A 230 0.71 -12.29 9.67
N ASP A 231 1.34 -13.02 8.78
CA ASP A 231 1.09 -14.45 8.61
C ASP A 231 1.82 -15.21 9.71
N GLU A 232 1.04 -15.71 10.66
CA GLU A 232 1.54 -16.46 11.80
C GLU A 232 1.96 -17.89 11.43
N ASN A 233 1.55 -18.38 10.25
CA ASN A 233 1.86 -19.73 9.78
C ASN A 233 2.30 -19.77 8.30
N PRO A 234 3.48 -19.24 7.97
CA PRO A 234 3.97 -19.24 6.59
C PRO A 234 4.27 -20.65 6.06
N VAL A 235 4.41 -21.65 6.92
CA VAL A 235 4.68 -23.05 6.54
C VAL A 235 3.54 -23.67 5.72
N ARG A 236 2.33 -23.14 5.83
CA ARG A 236 1.17 -23.63 5.07
C ARG A 236 1.36 -23.60 3.56
N TYR A 237 2.21 -22.70 3.05
CA TYR A 237 2.52 -22.62 1.63
C TYR A 237 3.38 -23.77 1.12
N GLY A 238 4.12 -24.46 1.99
CA GLY A 238 5.06 -25.52 1.62
C GLY A 238 4.45 -26.64 0.79
N LYS A 239 3.16 -26.98 1.01
CA LYS A 239 2.44 -27.99 0.25
C LYS A 239 2.30 -27.67 -1.26
N PHE A 240 2.36 -26.37 -1.63
CA PHE A 240 2.19 -25.91 -3.01
C PHE A 240 3.51 -25.80 -3.76
N PHE A 241 4.67 -25.88 -3.09
CA PHE A 241 5.97 -25.64 -3.70
C PHE A 241 6.47 -26.81 -4.59
N LYS A 242 5.83 -27.97 -4.49
CA LYS A 242 6.23 -29.12 -5.31
C LYS A 242 6.19 -28.77 -6.80
N GLY A 243 7.32 -28.95 -7.49
CA GLY A 243 7.46 -28.64 -8.92
C GLY A 243 7.78 -27.18 -9.25
N LEU A 244 7.88 -26.29 -8.26
CA LEU A 244 8.41 -24.95 -8.47
C LEU A 244 9.91 -24.87 -8.12
N ARG A 245 10.66 -24.09 -8.87
CA ARG A 245 12.03 -23.70 -8.53
C ARG A 245 11.99 -22.47 -7.63
N LEU A 246 12.38 -22.64 -6.38
CA LEU A 246 12.28 -21.58 -5.38
C LEU A 246 13.58 -20.78 -5.30
N LEU A 247 13.43 -19.46 -5.18
CA LEU A 247 14.49 -18.56 -4.76
C LEU A 247 14.34 -18.32 -3.26
N ASP A 248 15.32 -18.78 -2.47
CA ASP A 248 15.38 -18.49 -1.04
C ASP A 248 15.84 -17.04 -0.81
N THR A 249 14.96 -16.25 -0.23
CA THR A 249 15.21 -14.85 0.12
C THR A 249 15.28 -14.62 1.63
N GLY A 250 15.39 -15.69 2.43
CA GLY A 250 15.19 -15.71 3.87
C GLY A 250 15.98 -14.73 4.72
N SER A 251 17.13 -14.22 4.25
CA SER A 251 17.97 -13.26 5.00
C SER A 251 17.56 -11.79 4.84
N PHE A 252 16.56 -11.47 4.01
CA PHE A 252 16.15 -10.09 3.79
C PHE A 252 14.93 -9.74 4.64
N PRO A 253 14.99 -8.64 5.40
CA PRO A 253 13.92 -8.27 6.33
C PRO A 253 12.66 -7.79 5.60
N SER A 254 12.78 -7.22 4.41
CA SER A 254 11.67 -6.63 3.65
C SER A 254 11.64 -7.10 2.20
N SER A 255 10.42 -7.31 1.66
CA SER A 255 10.24 -7.52 0.22
C SER A 255 10.64 -6.29 -0.60
N ASP A 256 10.51 -5.11 -0.02
CA ASP A 256 10.78 -3.83 -0.68
C ASP A 256 12.24 -3.69 -1.12
N ASP A 257 13.16 -4.16 -0.27
CA ASP A 257 14.60 -4.14 -0.56
C ASP A 257 14.97 -5.09 -1.70
N LEU A 258 14.12 -6.11 -1.93
CA LEU A 258 14.33 -7.12 -2.98
C LEU A 258 13.64 -6.77 -4.30
N LEU A 259 12.68 -5.85 -4.31
CA LEU A 259 11.89 -5.55 -5.51
C LEU A 259 12.73 -5.39 -6.80
N PRO A 260 13.89 -4.74 -6.79
CA PRO A 260 14.68 -4.57 -8.02
C PRO A 260 15.12 -5.88 -8.70
N ILE A 261 15.17 -7.01 -7.98
CA ILE A 261 15.62 -8.30 -8.54
C ILE A 261 14.55 -8.97 -9.41
N PHE A 262 13.28 -8.71 -9.11
CA PHE A 262 12.14 -9.40 -9.73
C PHE A 262 11.85 -8.89 -11.14
N ASP A 263 11.38 -9.81 -11.98
CA ASP A 263 10.90 -9.57 -13.32
C ASP A 263 9.37 -9.44 -13.35
N LEU A 264 8.71 -9.99 -12.34
CA LEU A 264 7.25 -9.98 -12.17
C LEU A 264 6.91 -10.00 -10.68
N VAL A 265 5.90 -9.24 -10.29
CA VAL A 265 5.24 -9.36 -8.96
C VAL A 265 3.85 -9.92 -9.18
N ALA A 266 3.50 -11.00 -8.49
CA ALA A 266 2.20 -11.66 -8.59
C ALA A 266 1.60 -11.91 -7.20
N GLY A 267 0.29 -12.04 -7.12
CA GLY A 267 -0.42 -12.37 -5.88
C GLY A 267 -1.74 -11.65 -5.75
N MET A 268 -2.33 -11.69 -4.56
CA MET A 268 -3.51 -10.90 -4.24
C MET A 268 -3.13 -9.42 -4.11
N GLN A 269 -4.12 -8.55 -4.02
CA GLN A 269 -3.92 -7.10 -3.84
C GLN A 269 -2.94 -6.78 -2.70
N SER A 270 -1.84 -6.12 -3.04
CA SER A 270 -0.77 -5.78 -2.08
C SER A 270 -0.14 -4.45 -2.45
N THR A 271 0.41 -3.74 -1.47
CA THR A 271 1.25 -2.55 -1.67
C THR A 271 2.44 -2.84 -2.59
N ASN A 272 2.99 -4.06 -2.55
CA ASN A 272 4.10 -4.44 -3.44
C ASN A 272 3.74 -4.38 -4.93
N HIS A 273 2.46 -4.53 -5.33
CA HIS A 273 2.05 -4.29 -6.71
C HIS A 273 2.17 -2.81 -7.10
N ILE A 274 1.85 -1.91 -6.17
CA ILE A 274 1.99 -0.46 -6.37
C ILE A 274 3.47 -0.09 -6.49
N GLU A 275 4.29 -0.61 -5.60
CA GLU A 275 5.75 -0.41 -5.59
C GLU A 275 6.40 -0.96 -6.87
N ALA A 276 5.95 -2.13 -7.33
CA ALA A 276 6.35 -2.69 -8.62
C ALA A 276 6.02 -1.72 -9.77
N CYS A 277 4.84 -1.08 -9.74
CA CYS A 277 4.47 -0.07 -10.74
C CYS A 277 5.43 1.12 -10.74
N TYR A 278 5.82 1.64 -9.57
CA TYR A 278 6.83 2.70 -9.47
C TYR A 278 8.19 2.28 -9.99
N LEU A 279 8.57 1.03 -9.76
CA LEU A 279 9.84 0.45 -10.22
C LEU A 279 9.80 -0.08 -11.66
N ARG A 280 8.69 0.04 -12.37
CA ARG A 280 8.53 -0.51 -13.72
C ARG A 280 8.77 -2.01 -13.77
N ILE A 281 8.25 -2.72 -12.79
CA ILE A 281 8.21 -4.18 -12.76
C ILE A 281 6.79 -4.57 -13.12
N PRO A 282 6.56 -5.42 -14.13
CA PRO A 282 5.24 -5.96 -14.42
C PRO A 282 4.59 -6.53 -13.16
N ALA A 283 3.29 -6.36 -13.02
CA ALA A 283 2.54 -6.86 -11.88
C ALA A 283 1.28 -7.61 -12.36
N VAL A 284 0.98 -8.71 -11.69
CA VAL A 284 -0.22 -9.52 -11.92
C VAL A 284 -1.01 -9.59 -10.61
N CYS A 285 -2.19 -8.98 -10.59
CA CYS A 285 -3.08 -9.03 -9.46
C CYS A 285 -4.12 -10.14 -9.66
N ILE A 286 -4.08 -11.17 -8.85
CA ILE A 286 -4.98 -12.32 -8.92
C ILE A 286 -6.23 -12.01 -8.11
N VAL A 287 -7.36 -11.81 -8.81
CA VAL A 287 -8.66 -11.38 -8.26
C VAL A 287 -9.71 -12.47 -8.53
N LEU A 288 -9.46 -13.67 -8.02
CA LEU A 288 -10.36 -14.81 -8.24
C LEU A 288 -11.76 -14.54 -7.67
N PRO A 289 -12.82 -15.08 -8.29
CA PRO A 289 -14.19 -14.97 -7.78
C PRO A 289 -14.29 -15.42 -6.32
N LYS A 290 -15.06 -14.68 -5.51
CA LYS A 290 -15.20 -14.81 -4.04
C LYS A 290 -13.96 -14.40 -3.23
N ALA A 291 -12.75 -14.66 -3.70
CA ALA A 291 -11.52 -14.41 -2.94
C ALA A 291 -11.00 -12.97 -3.07
N GLY A 292 -10.84 -12.50 -4.29
CA GLY A 292 -10.18 -11.22 -4.56
C GLY A 292 -11.07 -9.99 -4.43
N ARG A 293 -12.39 -10.17 -4.48
CA ARG A 293 -13.35 -9.04 -4.54
C ARG A 293 -13.72 -8.45 -3.19
N LEU A 294 -13.59 -9.21 -2.10
CA LEU A 294 -14.12 -8.82 -0.78
C LEU A 294 -13.70 -7.41 -0.30
N VAL A 295 -12.48 -6.98 -0.58
CA VAL A 295 -12.04 -5.63 -0.18
C VAL A 295 -12.51 -4.58 -1.18
N MET A 296 -12.42 -4.87 -2.47
CA MET A 296 -12.84 -3.94 -3.50
C MET A 296 -14.35 -3.67 -3.43
N GLU A 297 -15.15 -4.69 -3.15
CA GLU A 297 -16.60 -4.56 -2.94
C GLU A 297 -16.92 -3.64 -1.74
N LYS A 298 -16.18 -3.78 -0.64
CA LYS A 298 -16.39 -2.93 0.57
C LYS A 298 -16.15 -1.45 0.33
N ILE A 299 -15.30 -1.10 -0.63
CA ILE A 299 -15.01 0.28 -1.02
C ILE A 299 -15.56 0.60 -2.42
N SER A 300 -16.51 -0.21 -2.90
CA SER A 300 -17.22 -0.02 -4.18
C SER A 300 -16.27 0.24 -5.37
N LEU A 301 -15.15 -0.48 -5.42
CA LEU A 301 -14.27 -0.49 -6.58
C LEU A 301 -14.57 -1.70 -7.45
N ALA A 302 -14.65 -1.48 -8.75
CA ALA A 302 -14.85 -2.55 -9.73
C ALA A 302 -13.65 -3.51 -9.77
N ASP A 303 -12.44 -2.99 -9.54
CA ASP A 303 -11.21 -3.77 -9.55
C ASP A 303 -10.09 -3.05 -8.77
N PHE A 304 -8.94 -3.72 -8.65
CA PHE A 304 -7.72 -3.13 -8.13
C PHE A 304 -7.25 -1.98 -9.04
N PRO A 305 -7.02 -0.77 -8.51
CA PRO A 305 -6.79 0.41 -9.33
C PRO A 305 -5.68 0.29 -10.39
N PRO A 306 -4.53 -0.33 -10.15
CA PRO A 306 -3.54 -0.58 -11.20
C PRO A 306 -4.07 -1.41 -12.39
N ASN A 307 -4.99 -2.36 -12.16
CA ASN A 307 -5.62 -3.14 -13.23
C ASN A 307 -6.53 -2.26 -14.09
N LEU A 308 -7.33 -1.38 -13.45
CA LEU A 308 -8.26 -0.48 -14.14
C LEU A 308 -7.59 0.44 -15.16
N ILE A 309 -6.30 0.72 -14.96
CA ILE A 309 -5.52 1.64 -15.80
C ILE A 309 -4.44 0.92 -16.62
N GLY A 310 -4.45 -0.41 -16.65
CA GLY A 310 -3.49 -1.22 -17.41
C GLY A 310 -2.05 -1.18 -16.89
N ALA A 311 -1.84 -0.73 -15.66
CA ALA A 311 -0.52 -0.69 -15.02
C ALA A 311 -0.16 -2.03 -14.33
N SER A 312 -1.13 -2.92 -14.20
CA SER A 312 -0.98 -4.33 -13.87
C SER A 312 -2.00 -5.16 -14.65
N VAL A 313 -1.83 -6.47 -14.63
CA VAL A 313 -2.74 -7.42 -15.27
C VAL A 313 -3.61 -8.07 -14.20
N GLY A 314 -4.92 -8.02 -14.38
CA GLY A 314 -5.87 -8.71 -13.52
C GLY A 314 -6.12 -10.15 -13.99
N ILE A 315 -6.14 -11.10 -13.08
CA ILE A 315 -6.59 -12.48 -13.33
C ILE A 315 -7.87 -12.72 -12.56
N TYR A 316 -8.93 -13.11 -13.27
CA TYR A 316 -10.30 -13.20 -12.74
C TYR A 316 -10.91 -14.59 -12.84
N SER A 317 -10.20 -15.53 -13.44
CA SER A 317 -10.67 -16.89 -13.71
C SER A 317 -9.88 -17.92 -12.92
N HIS A 318 -10.52 -19.00 -12.50
CA HIS A 318 -9.89 -20.19 -11.93
C HIS A 318 -9.40 -21.19 -12.99
N ASN A 319 -9.40 -20.79 -14.27
CA ASN A 319 -8.97 -21.67 -15.35
C ASN A 319 -7.47 -21.54 -15.56
N GLU A 320 -6.68 -22.44 -14.97
CA GLU A 320 -5.22 -22.45 -15.02
C GLU A 320 -4.69 -22.52 -16.46
N GLU A 321 -5.35 -23.27 -17.35
CA GLU A 321 -4.95 -23.40 -18.76
C GLU A 321 -5.10 -22.09 -19.53
N SER A 322 -6.19 -21.35 -19.29
CA SER A 322 -6.39 -20.05 -19.89
C SER A 322 -5.40 -19.02 -19.36
N GLU A 323 -5.18 -18.98 -18.05
CA GLU A 323 -4.33 -17.99 -17.41
C GLU A 323 -2.83 -18.31 -17.56
N LYS A 324 -2.48 -19.55 -17.85
CA LYS A 324 -1.14 -19.94 -18.27
C LYS A 324 -0.65 -19.07 -19.43
N GLU A 325 -1.49 -18.83 -20.44
CA GLU A 325 -1.14 -18.01 -21.59
C GLU A 325 -0.85 -16.55 -21.19
N THR A 326 -1.57 -16.02 -20.19
CA THR A 326 -1.29 -14.69 -19.63
C THR A 326 0.10 -14.63 -19.02
N PHE A 327 0.48 -15.61 -18.19
CA PHE A 327 1.82 -15.66 -17.60
C PHE A 327 2.90 -15.91 -18.66
N LYS A 328 2.68 -16.84 -19.60
CA LYS A 328 3.62 -17.07 -20.72
C LYS A 328 3.89 -15.79 -21.49
N LYS A 329 2.85 -15.05 -21.86
CA LYS A 329 2.99 -13.80 -22.57
C LYS A 329 3.82 -12.78 -21.79
N ILE A 330 3.58 -12.64 -20.47
CA ILE A 330 4.38 -11.72 -19.64
C ILE A 330 5.82 -12.19 -19.51
N ILE A 331 6.07 -13.50 -19.37
CA ILE A 331 7.41 -14.06 -19.17
C ILE A 331 8.24 -13.99 -20.45
N SER A 332 7.68 -14.39 -21.59
CA SER A 332 8.42 -14.56 -22.85
C SER A 332 8.40 -13.30 -23.73
N ASP A 333 7.30 -12.51 -23.72
CA ASP A 333 7.14 -11.36 -24.61
C ASP A 333 7.58 -10.04 -23.97
N SER A 334 8.70 -9.52 -24.43
CA SER A 334 9.22 -8.21 -23.98
C SER A 334 8.30 -7.04 -24.40
N LYS A 335 7.55 -7.16 -25.49
CA LYS A 335 6.60 -6.11 -25.93
C LYS A 335 5.43 -6.02 -24.98
N CYS A 336 4.89 -7.17 -24.52
CA CYS A 336 3.85 -7.21 -23.50
C CYS A 336 4.31 -6.50 -22.21
N ARG A 337 5.50 -6.80 -21.73
CA ARG A 337 6.06 -6.10 -20.56
C ARG A 337 6.25 -4.61 -20.79
N ALA A 338 6.69 -4.21 -21.99
CA ALA A 338 6.87 -2.80 -22.32
C ALA A 338 5.55 -2.01 -22.35
N GLU A 339 4.44 -2.62 -22.75
CA GLU A 339 3.11 -2.01 -22.70
C GLU A 339 2.66 -1.76 -21.28
N ILE A 340 2.81 -2.75 -20.38
CA ILE A 340 2.52 -2.62 -18.94
C ILE A 340 3.38 -1.49 -18.35
N GLN A 341 4.67 -1.50 -18.63
CA GLN A 341 5.62 -0.48 -18.14
C GLN A 341 5.30 0.93 -18.67
N LYS A 342 4.77 1.04 -19.88
CA LYS A 342 4.32 2.33 -20.47
C LYS A 342 3.14 2.88 -19.66
N ALA A 343 2.17 2.05 -19.31
CA ALA A 343 1.06 2.45 -18.43
C ALA A 343 1.57 2.82 -17.04
N GLN A 344 2.45 2.00 -16.46
CA GLN A 344 3.09 2.31 -15.17
C GLN A 344 3.82 3.67 -15.21
N LYS A 345 4.57 3.96 -16.27
CA LYS A 345 5.26 5.26 -16.42
C LYS A 345 4.28 6.43 -16.46
N LYS A 346 3.12 6.25 -17.08
CA LYS A 346 2.09 7.28 -17.21
C LYS A 346 1.39 7.56 -15.88
N TYR A 347 1.00 6.52 -15.15
CA TYR A 347 0.12 6.63 -14.00
C TYR A 347 0.84 6.61 -12.65
N PHE A 348 2.06 6.10 -12.60
CA PHE A 348 2.92 6.07 -11.41
C PHE A 348 4.25 6.82 -11.66
N PRO A 349 4.21 8.09 -12.06
CA PRO A 349 5.44 8.84 -12.25
C PRO A 349 6.18 8.98 -10.92
N LEU A 350 7.51 8.82 -10.96
CA LEU A 350 8.32 9.16 -9.79
C LEU A 350 8.13 10.64 -9.49
N PRO A 351 7.91 11.02 -8.22
CA PRO A 351 7.68 12.40 -7.85
C PRO A 351 8.93 13.25 -8.16
N LYS A 352 8.71 14.44 -8.76
CA LYS A 352 9.79 15.41 -9.03
C LYS A 352 10.26 16.11 -7.76
N THR A 353 9.38 16.21 -6.78
CA THR A 353 9.62 16.79 -5.45
C THR A 353 9.16 15.77 -4.41
N SER A 354 9.77 15.79 -3.24
CA SER A 354 9.39 14.89 -2.15
C SER A 354 7.91 15.05 -1.79
N ALA A 355 7.16 13.95 -1.85
CA ALA A 355 5.78 13.91 -1.40
C ALA A 355 5.68 14.26 0.09
N ALA A 356 6.63 13.79 0.91
CA ALA A 356 6.68 14.13 2.33
C ALA A 356 6.76 15.64 2.57
N LYS A 357 7.58 16.36 1.79
CA LYS A 357 7.65 17.83 1.89
C LYS A 357 6.34 18.50 1.52
N LYS A 358 5.72 18.05 0.42
CA LYS A 358 4.44 18.58 -0.05
C LYS A 358 3.32 18.35 0.97
N VAL A 359 3.23 17.13 1.53
CA VAL A 359 2.29 16.79 2.60
C VAL A 359 2.51 17.69 3.81
N ALA A 360 3.76 17.83 4.29
CA ALA A 360 4.08 18.71 5.42
C ALA A 360 3.67 20.15 5.17
N GLU A 361 3.97 20.70 3.99
CA GLU A 361 3.59 22.06 3.61
C GLU A 361 2.06 22.26 3.60
N GLU A 362 1.31 21.28 3.07
CA GLU A 362 -0.15 21.37 3.03
C GLU A 362 -0.80 21.25 4.41
N ILE A 363 -0.23 20.44 5.31
CA ILE A 363 -0.67 20.36 6.71
C ILE A 363 -0.36 21.68 7.45
N LEU A 364 0.82 22.28 7.25
CA LEU A 364 1.20 23.53 7.89
C LEU A 364 0.38 24.76 7.46
N LYS A 365 -0.18 24.73 6.24
CA LYS A 365 -1.05 25.82 5.74
C LYS A 365 -2.43 25.84 6.43
N GLY A 366 -2.92 24.70 6.91
CA GLY A 366 -4.25 24.55 7.52
C GLY A 366 -5.33 24.38 6.51
#